data_0061e3fdc1e1f82a6aa8699d5e1eacaa
#
_entry.id   0061e3fdc1e1f82a6aa8699d5e1eacaa
#
_cell.length_a   1.000
_cell.length_b   1.000
_cell.length_c   1.000
_cell.angle_alpha   90.00
_cell.angle_beta   90.00
_cell.angle_gamma   90.00
#
_symmetry.space_group_name_H-M   'P 1'
#
loop_
_entity.id
_entity.type
_entity.pdbx_description
1 polymer ?
#
loop_
_entity_poly.entity_id
_entity_poly.type
_entity_poly.pdbx_seq_one_letter_code
_entity_poly.pdbx_strand_id
1 'polypeptide(L)'
;MKQYGKERLENMFAVRSFLDAGIKVTQTSDYPPGPYEPMMALQSSVTRTDINGNVWGPSQKISVEEAIKVGTIHGAYASYEEGIKGSLEKGKLADLVVLDKDPRKVDPMEIIDIPIQRTMVGGKW
;
A
#
# COMPACT_ATOMS: atom_id res chain seq x y z
N MET A 1 18.75 12.65 -6.18
CA MET A 1 18.30 13.98 -6.61
C MET A 1 19.06 14.52 -7.80
N LYS A 2 20.41 14.44 -7.84
CA LYS A 2 21.20 15.02 -8.94
C LYS A 2 20.89 14.46 -10.34
N GLN A 3 20.35 13.24 -10.45
CA GLN A 3 20.15 12.56 -11.75
C GLN A 3 18.81 12.87 -12.44
N TYR A 4 17.74 13.11 -11.69
CA TYR A 4 16.38 13.22 -12.26
C TYR A 4 15.80 14.63 -12.24
N GLY A 5 16.30 15.51 -11.36
CA GLY A 5 15.74 16.85 -11.13
C GLY A 5 14.45 16.86 -10.33
N LYS A 6 14.14 17.98 -9.69
CA LYS A 6 13.01 18.12 -8.77
C LYS A 6 11.66 17.91 -9.46
N GLU A 7 11.49 18.44 -10.66
CA GLU A 7 10.24 18.36 -11.43
C GLU A 7 9.85 16.91 -11.77
N ARG A 8 10.83 16.07 -12.16
CA ARG A 8 10.56 14.66 -12.45
C ARG A 8 10.23 13.86 -11.18
N LEU A 9 10.85 14.23 -10.05
CA LEU A 9 10.59 13.59 -8.77
C LEU A 9 9.15 13.83 -8.27
N GLU A 10 8.52 14.96 -8.63
CA GLU A 10 7.11 15.21 -8.30
C GLU A 10 6.16 14.17 -8.89
N ASN A 11 6.48 13.65 -10.07
CA ASN A 11 5.65 12.67 -10.77
C ASN A 11 6.20 11.23 -10.69
N MET A 12 7.27 11.00 -9.92
CA MET A 12 7.81 9.67 -9.74
C MET A 12 6.88 8.82 -8.87
N PHE A 13 6.64 7.57 -9.28
CA PHE A 13 5.64 6.70 -8.66
C PHE A 13 4.26 7.36 -8.60
N ALA A 14 3.72 7.69 -9.76
CA ALA A 14 2.53 8.51 -9.97
C ALA A 14 1.21 7.79 -9.60
N VAL A 15 1.12 7.24 -8.39
CA VAL A 15 0.01 6.39 -7.93
C VAL A 15 -1.31 7.16 -7.96
N ARG A 16 -1.34 8.41 -7.45
CA ARG A 16 -2.55 9.25 -7.47
C ARG A 16 -3.05 9.46 -8.90
N SER A 17 -2.14 9.86 -9.80
CA SER A 17 -2.48 10.11 -11.19
C SER A 17 -3.06 8.89 -11.90
N PHE A 18 -2.51 7.70 -11.64
CA PHE A 18 -3.04 6.46 -12.19
C PHE A 18 -4.42 6.12 -11.65
N LEU A 19 -4.64 6.27 -10.34
CA LEU A 19 -5.95 6.01 -9.72
C LEU A 19 -7.00 6.98 -10.23
N ASP A 20 -6.67 8.27 -10.40
CA ASP A 20 -7.57 9.29 -10.98
C ASP A 20 -7.93 9.00 -12.44
N ALA A 21 -7.02 8.36 -13.18
CA ALA A 21 -7.27 7.87 -14.53
C ALA A 21 -8.02 6.53 -14.58
N GLY A 22 -8.44 5.99 -13.43
CA GLY A 22 -9.14 4.69 -13.34
C GLY A 22 -8.24 3.47 -13.53
N ILE A 23 -6.92 3.66 -13.51
CA ILE A 23 -5.93 2.58 -13.66
C ILE A 23 -5.69 1.95 -12.29
N LYS A 24 -5.86 0.63 -12.18
CA LYS A 24 -5.54 -0.11 -10.97
C LYS A 24 -4.04 -0.26 -10.82
N VAL A 25 -3.51 0.28 -9.74
CA VAL A 25 -2.10 0.16 -9.35
C VAL A 25 -1.99 -0.90 -8.28
N THR A 26 -0.97 -1.73 -8.33
CA THR A 26 -0.61 -2.63 -7.24
C THR A 26 0.73 -2.22 -6.63
N GLN A 27 0.94 -2.59 -5.38
CA GLN A 27 2.12 -2.28 -4.60
C GLN A 27 3.02 -3.50 -4.48
N THR A 28 4.34 -3.27 -4.54
CA THR A 28 5.36 -4.28 -4.28
C THR A 28 6.50 -3.68 -3.48
N SER A 29 7.18 -4.50 -2.69
CA SER A 29 8.39 -4.11 -1.96
C SER A 29 9.65 -4.13 -2.83
N ASP A 30 9.60 -4.83 -3.96
CA ASP A 30 10.78 -5.11 -4.79
C ASP A 30 11.93 -5.75 -4.00
N TYR A 31 11.58 -6.57 -2.96
CA TYR A 31 12.57 -7.28 -2.16
C TYR A 31 13.42 -8.22 -3.05
N PRO A 32 14.76 -8.32 -2.90
CA PRO A 32 15.58 -7.90 -1.75
C PRO A 32 16.17 -6.49 -1.78
N PRO A 33 16.12 -5.69 -2.86
CA PRO A 33 16.73 -4.36 -2.83
C PRO A 33 16.08 -3.42 -1.80
N GLY A 34 14.76 -3.58 -1.56
CA GLY A 34 14.00 -2.80 -0.59
C GLY A 34 13.55 -3.61 0.62
N PRO A 35 13.04 -2.94 1.67
CA PRO A 35 12.38 -3.58 2.80
C PRO A 35 11.12 -4.34 2.35
N TYR A 36 10.80 -5.46 3.02
CA TYR A 36 9.63 -6.27 2.68
C TYR A 36 8.37 -5.92 3.49
N GLU A 37 8.48 -5.07 4.49
CA GLU A 37 7.40 -4.75 5.44
C GLU A 37 6.20 -4.09 4.74
N PRO A 38 5.02 -4.74 4.69
CA PRO A 38 3.86 -4.18 4.00
C PRO A 38 3.30 -2.91 4.66
N MET A 39 3.47 -2.76 5.97
CA MET A 39 3.01 -1.56 6.68
C MET A 39 3.85 -0.32 6.33
N MET A 40 5.15 -0.49 6.06
CA MET A 40 6.01 0.57 5.51
C MET A 40 5.51 1.03 4.14
N ALA A 41 5.15 0.10 3.31
CA ALA A 41 4.66 0.38 1.97
C ALA A 41 3.28 1.09 2.02
N LEU A 42 2.39 0.70 2.95
CA LEU A 42 1.13 1.38 3.23
C LEU A 42 1.38 2.84 3.65
N GLN A 43 2.25 3.06 4.65
CA GLN A 43 2.62 4.39 5.12
C GLN A 43 3.22 5.25 4.01
N SER A 44 4.17 4.72 3.24
CA SER A 44 4.86 5.48 2.19
C SER A 44 3.90 5.91 1.07
N SER A 45 2.88 5.13 0.76
CA SER A 45 1.85 5.49 -0.22
C SER A 45 0.98 6.66 0.26
N VAL A 46 0.70 6.74 1.56
CA VAL A 46 -0.10 7.79 2.18
C VAL A 46 0.71 9.06 2.44
N THR A 47 1.95 8.92 2.91
CA THR A 47 2.78 10.05 3.37
C THR A 47 3.74 10.56 2.30
N ARG A 48 4.17 9.69 1.38
CA ARG A 48 5.23 9.93 0.40
C ARG A 48 6.57 10.28 1.06
N THR A 49 6.78 9.77 2.26
CA THR A 49 7.98 10.02 3.07
C THR A 49 8.93 8.83 3.00
N ASP A 50 10.19 9.10 2.73
CA ASP A 50 11.27 8.10 2.76
C ASP A 50 11.76 7.83 4.20
N ILE A 51 12.67 6.86 4.35
CA ILE A 51 13.25 6.47 5.65
C ILE A 51 14.07 7.58 6.33
N ASN A 52 14.42 8.65 5.60
CA ASN A 52 15.15 9.80 6.12
C ASN A 52 14.22 10.98 6.45
N GLY A 53 12.91 10.82 6.31
CA GLY A 53 11.91 11.85 6.56
C GLY A 53 11.70 12.83 5.40
N ASN A 54 12.30 12.59 4.23
CA ASN A 54 12.07 13.45 3.06
C ASN A 54 10.75 13.10 2.37
N VAL A 55 10.00 14.12 1.99
CA VAL A 55 8.75 13.96 1.24
C VAL A 55 9.02 14.10 -0.26
N TRP A 56 8.57 13.12 -1.05
CA TRP A 56 8.78 13.03 -2.49
C TRP A 56 7.45 13.00 -3.26
N GLY A 57 7.23 13.98 -4.15
CA GLY A 57 6.01 14.05 -4.95
C GLY A 57 4.73 14.04 -4.10
N PRO A 58 4.52 15.03 -3.21
CA PRO A 58 3.37 15.05 -2.30
C PRO A 58 2.02 15.08 -3.00
N SER A 59 1.97 15.53 -4.25
CA SER A 59 0.79 15.47 -5.11
C SER A 59 0.33 14.03 -5.42
N GLN A 60 1.21 13.06 -5.24
CA GLN A 60 0.93 11.65 -5.50
C GLN A 60 0.53 10.85 -4.24
N LYS A 61 0.25 11.52 -3.11
CA LYS A 61 -0.34 10.91 -1.93
C LYS A 61 -1.71 10.33 -2.25
N ILE A 62 -2.01 9.19 -1.62
CA ILE A 62 -3.34 8.57 -1.69
C ILE A 62 -3.92 8.42 -0.29
N SER A 63 -5.22 8.20 -0.16
CA SER A 63 -5.84 7.96 1.14
C SER A 63 -5.45 6.59 1.71
N VAL A 64 -5.65 6.40 3.00
CA VAL A 64 -5.39 5.10 3.64
C VAL A 64 -6.26 4.00 3.03
N GLU A 65 -7.53 4.30 2.73
CA GLU A 65 -8.46 3.37 2.09
C GLU A 65 -8.00 2.97 0.69
N GLU A 66 -7.49 3.93 -0.10
CA GLU A 66 -6.93 3.64 -1.42
C GLU A 66 -5.66 2.81 -1.30
N ALA A 67 -4.77 3.13 -0.36
CA ALA A 67 -3.54 2.38 -0.12
C ALA A 67 -3.83 0.93 0.31
N ILE A 68 -4.85 0.69 1.14
CA ILE A 68 -5.30 -0.66 1.49
C ILE A 68 -5.78 -1.40 0.22
N LYS A 69 -6.57 -0.77 -0.65
CA LYS A 69 -7.02 -1.38 -1.91
C LYS A 69 -5.86 -1.71 -2.84
N VAL A 70 -4.89 -0.80 -2.95
CA VAL A 70 -3.65 -0.99 -3.73
C VAL A 70 -2.87 -2.21 -3.23
N GLY A 71 -2.77 -2.38 -1.90
CA GLY A 71 -2.08 -3.51 -1.28
C GLY A 71 -2.89 -4.82 -1.19
N THR A 72 -4.17 -4.84 -1.57
CA THR A 72 -5.05 -6.01 -1.42
C THR A 72 -5.77 -6.36 -2.72
N ILE A 73 -6.96 -5.82 -2.96
CA ILE A 73 -7.81 -6.19 -4.11
C ILE A 73 -7.16 -5.84 -5.46
N HIS A 74 -6.35 -4.78 -5.55
CA HIS A 74 -5.64 -4.48 -6.79
C HIS A 74 -4.50 -5.47 -7.04
N GLY A 75 -3.86 -5.99 -5.98
CA GLY A 75 -2.91 -7.09 -6.11
C GLY A 75 -3.55 -8.37 -6.65
N ALA A 76 -4.73 -8.71 -6.13
CA ALA A 76 -5.52 -9.84 -6.64
C ALA A 76 -5.93 -9.63 -8.11
N TYR A 77 -6.33 -8.41 -8.47
CA TYR A 77 -6.65 -8.04 -9.86
C TYR A 77 -5.45 -8.22 -10.81
N ALA A 78 -4.24 -7.86 -10.37
CA ALA A 78 -3.03 -8.02 -11.18
C ALA A 78 -2.71 -9.49 -11.52
N SER A 79 -3.21 -10.44 -10.71
CA SER A 79 -3.11 -11.89 -10.96
C SER A 79 -4.41 -12.52 -11.50
N TYR A 80 -5.43 -11.71 -11.85
CA TYR A 80 -6.76 -12.17 -12.30
C TYR A 80 -7.49 -13.03 -11.27
N GLU A 81 -7.28 -12.75 -9.98
CA GLU A 81 -7.83 -13.52 -8.85
C GLU A 81 -8.75 -12.69 -7.95
N GLU A 82 -9.18 -11.52 -8.39
CA GLU A 82 -10.06 -10.63 -7.63
C GLU A 82 -11.44 -11.23 -7.34
N GLY A 83 -11.83 -12.26 -8.08
CA GLY A 83 -13.05 -13.04 -7.83
C GLY A 83 -12.94 -14.03 -6.68
N ILE A 84 -11.70 -14.37 -6.26
CA ILE A 84 -11.46 -15.40 -5.25
C ILE A 84 -10.69 -14.93 -4.02
N LYS A 85 -10.02 -13.77 -4.09
CA LYS A 85 -9.27 -13.19 -2.95
C LYS A 85 -9.17 -11.66 -3.05
N GLY A 86 -8.49 -11.04 -2.09
CA GLY A 86 -8.18 -9.60 -2.06
C GLY A 86 -9.24 -8.74 -1.38
N SER A 87 -10.38 -9.30 -0.97
CA SER A 87 -11.41 -8.63 -0.17
C SER A 87 -12.14 -9.63 0.74
N LEU A 88 -12.71 -9.13 1.83
CA LEU A 88 -13.48 -9.94 2.79
C LEU A 88 -14.93 -10.01 2.32
N GLU A 89 -15.22 -10.94 1.41
CA GLU A 89 -16.55 -11.16 0.84
C GLU A 89 -16.93 -12.64 0.90
N LYS A 90 -18.22 -12.92 1.02
CA LYS A 90 -18.73 -14.29 1.01
C LYS A 90 -18.36 -15.00 -0.29
N GLY A 91 -17.74 -16.17 -0.17
CA GLY A 91 -17.30 -16.99 -1.30
C GLY A 91 -15.85 -16.80 -1.70
N LYS A 92 -15.15 -15.81 -1.12
CA LYS A 92 -13.69 -15.65 -1.30
C LYS A 92 -12.91 -16.41 -0.25
N LEU A 93 -11.61 -16.57 -0.52
CA LEU A 93 -10.66 -17.17 0.43
C LEU A 93 -10.63 -16.36 1.73
N ALA A 94 -10.56 -17.07 2.85
CA ALA A 94 -10.40 -16.46 4.16
C ALA A 94 -8.91 -16.11 4.40
N ASP A 95 -8.42 -15.14 3.62
CA ASP A 95 -7.10 -14.54 3.74
C ASP A 95 -7.28 -13.15 4.35
N LEU A 96 -6.78 -12.96 5.56
CA LEU A 96 -6.94 -11.71 6.28
C LEU A 96 -5.81 -11.44 7.26
N VAL A 97 -5.65 -10.16 7.60
CA VAL A 97 -4.72 -9.69 8.62
C VAL A 97 -5.51 -8.97 9.71
N VAL A 98 -5.18 -9.25 10.97
CA VAL A 98 -5.71 -8.53 12.14
C VAL A 98 -4.65 -7.55 12.61
N LEU A 99 -4.95 -6.28 12.54
CA LEU A 99 -4.10 -5.19 13.01
C LEU A 99 -4.53 -4.76 14.44
N ASP A 100 -3.56 -4.32 15.24
CA ASP A 100 -3.82 -3.84 16.60
C ASP A 100 -4.61 -2.51 16.62
N LYS A 101 -4.40 -1.68 15.60
CA LYS A 101 -5.08 -0.39 15.45
C LYS A 101 -5.61 -0.23 14.02
N ASP A 102 -6.66 0.57 13.89
CA ASP A 102 -7.20 0.99 12.59
C ASP A 102 -6.26 2.02 11.95
N PRO A 103 -5.62 1.71 10.81
CA PRO A 103 -4.67 2.62 10.16
C PRO A 103 -5.32 3.94 9.69
N ARG A 104 -6.66 4.00 9.62
CA ARG A 104 -7.42 5.22 9.28
C ARG A 104 -7.58 6.19 10.45
N LYS A 105 -7.21 5.75 11.68
CA LYS A 105 -7.44 6.49 12.94
C LYS A 105 -6.17 6.84 13.69
N VAL A 106 -5.02 6.53 13.13
CA VAL A 106 -3.71 6.90 13.67
C VAL A 106 -3.09 8.03 12.84
N ASP A 107 -2.05 8.67 13.35
CA ASP A 107 -1.23 9.56 12.54
C ASP A 107 -0.66 8.76 11.35
N PRO A 108 -0.73 9.27 10.12
CA PRO A 108 -0.17 8.58 8.95
C PRO A 108 1.30 8.17 9.11
N MET A 109 2.08 8.88 9.92
CA MET A 109 3.47 8.54 10.21
C MET A 109 3.64 7.42 11.24
N GLU A 110 2.57 6.99 11.90
CA GLU A 110 2.55 5.89 12.86
C GLU A 110 2.00 4.58 12.25
N ILE A 111 1.60 4.58 10.98
CA ILE A 111 1.05 3.39 10.33
C ILE A 111 2.04 2.22 10.34
N ILE A 112 3.31 2.50 10.12
CA ILE A 112 4.38 1.48 10.11
C ILE A 112 4.51 0.76 11.46
N ASP A 113 4.18 1.44 12.56
CA ASP A 113 4.31 0.93 13.92
C ASP A 113 3.09 0.13 14.39
N ILE A 114 2.04 -0.01 13.57
CA ILE A 114 0.86 -0.79 13.93
C ILE A 114 1.21 -2.29 13.95
N PRO A 115 1.11 -2.96 15.11
CA PRO A 115 1.40 -4.38 15.21
C PRO A 115 0.41 -5.22 14.40
N ILE A 116 0.94 -6.22 13.67
CA ILE A 116 0.14 -7.28 13.07
C ILE A 116 -0.07 -8.34 14.13
N GLN A 117 -1.31 -8.48 14.61
CA GLN A 117 -1.67 -9.43 15.67
C GLN A 117 -1.75 -10.85 15.15
N ARG A 118 -2.38 -11.04 13.99
CA ARG A 118 -2.57 -12.36 13.36
C ARG A 118 -2.66 -12.24 11.85
N THR A 119 -2.26 -13.31 11.17
CA THR A 119 -2.48 -13.49 9.73
C THR A 119 -3.17 -14.83 9.50
N MET A 120 -4.27 -14.81 8.75
CA MET A 120 -4.98 -16.01 8.33
C MET A 120 -4.76 -16.23 6.83
N VAL A 121 -4.46 -17.46 6.45
CA VAL A 121 -4.31 -17.86 5.04
C VAL A 121 -5.17 -19.11 4.81
N GLY A 122 -6.07 -19.06 3.86
CA GLY A 122 -6.98 -20.15 3.54
C GLY A 122 -7.83 -20.61 4.74
N GLY A 123 -8.21 -19.69 5.63
CA GLY A 123 -8.99 -19.97 6.83
C GLY A 123 -8.19 -20.57 8.01
N LYS A 124 -6.85 -20.59 7.94
CA LYS A 124 -5.98 -21.08 9.01
C LYS A 124 -5.16 -19.94 9.60
N TRP A 125 -5.10 -19.89 10.94
CA TRP A 125 -4.25 -18.97 11.71
C TRP A 125 -2.82 -19.44 11.81
#